data_c2c5de86f357ad6d42e943289cb95c8b
#
_entry.id   c2c5de86f357ad6d42e943289cb95c8b
#
_cell.length_a   1.000
_cell.length_b   1.000
_cell.length_c   1.000
_cell.angle_alpha   90.00
_cell.angle_beta   90.00
_cell.angle_gamma   90.00
#
_symmetry.space_group_name_H-M   'P 1'
#
loop_
_entity.id
_entity.type
_entity.pdbx_description
1 polymer ?
#
loop_
_entity_poly.entity_id
_entity_poly.type
_entity_poly.pdbx_seq_one_letter_code
_entity_poly.pdbx_strand_id
1 'polypeptide(L)'
;MTTTSIRYGIQRNVDLDFDQTVEAVTSALAEEGFGILTEIDVQAVLKKKLDIDRPKYLILGACNPNLAKTVLDADRWAGLLLPCNIVVQEIDGGTQIAFMDPEVIQR
;
A
#
# COMPACT_ATOMS: atom_id res chain seq x y z
N MET A 1 -11.81 8.01 12.82
CA MET A 1 -11.31 7.73 11.46
C MET A 1 -12.32 6.88 10.70
N THR A 2 -12.57 7.21 9.48
CA THR A 2 -13.58 6.54 8.66
C THR A 2 -12.90 5.62 7.66
N THR A 3 -13.36 4.37 7.60
CA THR A 3 -12.93 3.43 6.58
C THR A 3 -13.99 3.41 5.49
N THR A 4 -13.58 3.57 4.25
CA THR A 4 -14.47 3.64 3.11
C THR A 4 -14.04 2.62 2.06
N SER A 5 -15.00 1.87 1.54
CA SER A 5 -14.75 1.03 0.37
C SER A 5 -14.64 1.90 -0.86
N ILE A 6 -13.63 1.62 -1.67
CA ILE A 6 -13.45 2.24 -2.96
C ILE A 6 -13.50 1.15 -4.02
N ARG A 7 -13.38 1.52 -5.29
CA ARG A 7 -13.61 0.65 -6.43
C ARG A 7 -12.99 -0.75 -6.33
N TYR A 8 -11.73 -0.84 -5.93
CA TYR A 8 -10.98 -2.11 -5.82
C TYR A 8 -10.22 -2.21 -4.50
N GLY A 9 -10.54 -1.34 -3.56
CA GLY A 9 -9.80 -1.28 -2.31
C GLY A 9 -10.59 -0.70 -1.17
N ILE A 10 -9.88 -0.52 -0.08
CA ILE A 10 -10.40 0.07 1.15
C ILE A 10 -9.47 1.23 1.49
N GLN A 11 -10.04 2.40 1.75
CA GLN A 11 -9.26 3.57 2.13
C GLN A 11 -9.64 4.05 3.52
N ARG A 12 -8.70 4.72 4.18
CA ARG A 12 -8.88 5.26 5.52
C ARG A 12 -8.13 6.57 5.66
N ASN A 13 -8.79 7.57 6.23
CA ASN A 13 -8.14 8.83 6.58
C ASN A 13 -7.48 8.69 7.96
N VAL A 14 -6.30 9.27 8.12
CA VAL A 14 -5.48 9.15 9.32
C VAL A 14 -5.09 10.54 9.80
N ASP A 15 -5.16 10.76 11.13
CA ASP A 15 -4.81 12.03 11.76
C ASP A 15 -3.31 12.20 12.03
N LEU A 16 -2.47 11.39 11.40
CA LEU A 16 -1.03 11.50 11.49
C LEU A 16 -0.48 12.20 10.25
N ASP A 17 0.70 12.80 10.36
CA ASP A 17 1.36 13.31 9.16
C ASP A 17 1.82 12.15 8.28
N PHE A 18 2.32 12.48 7.08
CA PHE A 18 2.71 11.48 6.10
C PHE A 18 3.79 10.52 6.63
N ASP A 19 4.87 11.07 7.19
CA ASP A 19 5.99 10.24 7.67
C ASP A 19 5.59 9.37 8.85
N GLN A 20 4.83 9.92 9.78
CA GLN A 20 4.29 9.16 10.92
C GLN A 20 3.37 8.04 10.45
N THR A 21 2.58 8.29 9.42
CA THR A 21 1.68 7.28 8.87
C THR A 21 2.47 6.13 8.23
N VAL A 22 3.52 6.45 7.48
CA VAL A 22 4.38 5.42 6.88
C VAL A 22 5.00 4.53 7.96
N GLU A 23 5.51 5.13 9.04
CA GLU A 23 6.08 4.38 10.16
C GLU A 23 5.03 3.50 10.84
N ALA A 24 3.85 4.04 11.09
CA ALA A 24 2.77 3.30 11.76
C ALA A 24 2.29 2.12 10.92
N VAL A 25 2.14 2.31 9.61
CA VAL A 25 1.74 1.25 8.70
C VAL A 25 2.80 0.16 8.65
N THR A 26 4.06 0.54 8.53
CA THR A 26 5.18 -0.41 8.47
C THR A 26 5.24 -1.26 9.75
N SER A 27 5.09 -0.61 10.92
CA SER A 27 5.09 -1.32 12.20
C SER A 27 3.91 -2.26 12.35
N ALA A 28 2.73 -1.82 11.97
CA ALA A 28 1.52 -2.64 12.05
C ALA A 28 1.62 -3.87 11.14
N LEU A 29 2.17 -3.71 9.95
CA LEU A 29 2.39 -4.81 9.03
C LEU A 29 3.41 -5.81 9.58
N ALA A 30 4.48 -5.32 10.20
CA ALA A 30 5.51 -6.18 10.79
C ALA A 30 4.93 -7.06 11.90
N GLU A 31 4.02 -6.52 12.72
CA GLU A 31 3.35 -7.28 13.77
C GLU A 31 2.53 -8.44 13.20
N GLU A 32 2.05 -8.32 11.99
CA GLU A 32 1.26 -9.37 11.31
C GLU A 32 2.12 -10.25 10.40
N GLY A 33 3.44 -10.12 10.47
CA GLY A 33 4.35 -10.94 9.69
C GLY A 33 4.62 -10.44 8.29
N PHE A 34 4.25 -9.19 7.98
CA PHE A 34 4.49 -8.59 6.67
C PHE A 34 5.73 -7.70 6.69
N GLY A 35 6.62 -7.91 5.74
CA GLY A 35 7.77 -7.03 5.52
C GLY A 35 7.56 -6.17 4.27
N ILE A 36 8.18 -5.00 4.26
CA ILE A 36 8.15 -4.12 3.09
C ILE A 36 9.25 -4.56 2.13
N LEU A 37 8.87 -4.96 0.93
CA LEU A 37 9.82 -5.38 -0.10
C LEU A 37 10.16 -4.26 -1.07
N THR A 38 9.20 -3.39 -1.35
CA THR A 38 9.37 -2.33 -2.33
C THR A 38 8.76 -1.04 -1.85
N GLU A 39 9.37 0.07 -2.27
CA GLU A 39 8.84 1.40 -2.06
C GLU A 39 8.92 2.16 -3.38
N ILE A 40 7.80 2.73 -3.79
CA ILE A 40 7.74 3.55 -4.99
C ILE A 40 7.27 4.93 -4.59
N ASP A 41 8.16 5.91 -4.66
CA ASP A 41 7.85 7.31 -4.40
C ASP A 41 7.33 7.94 -5.69
N VAL A 42 6.01 7.96 -5.82
CA VAL A 42 5.35 8.45 -7.04
C VAL A 42 5.59 9.94 -7.23
N GLN A 43 5.62 10.72 -6.14
CA GLN A 43 5.93 12.15 -6.21
C GLN A 43 7.30 12.38 -6.87
N ALA A 44 8.32 11.65 -6.39
CA ALA A 44 9.67 11.79 -6.91
C ALA A 44 9.79 11.30 -8.36
N VAL A 45 9.14 10.19 -8.69
CA VAL A 45 9.18 9.63 -10.05
C VAL A 45 8.56 10.59 -11.05
N LEU A 46 7.40 11.15 -10.74
CA LEU A 46 6.71 12.08 -11.63
C LEU A 46 7.45 13.41 -11.76
N LYS A 47 8.07 13.87 -10.69
CA LYS A 47 8.91 15.06 -10.75
C LYS A 47 10.11 14.84 -11.66
N LYS A 48 10.79 13.72 -11.50
CA LYS A 48 11.99 13.39 -12.28
C LYS A 48 11.70 13.17 -13.75
N LYS A 49 10.62 12.45 -14.07
CA LYS A 49 10.34 12.01 -15.44
C LYS A 49 9.48 12.99 -16.24
N LEU A 50 8.58 13.70 -15.57
CA LEU A 50 7.60 14.56 -16.25
C LEU A 50 7.64 16.01 -15.77
N ASP A 51 8.49 16.33 -14.77
CA ASP A 51 8.55 17.64 -14.14
C ASP A 51 7.19 18.12 -13.62
N ILE A 52 6.42 17.18 -13.07
CA ILE A 52 5.12 17.44 -12.48
C ILE A 52 5.25 17.47 -10.97
N ASP A 53 4.70 18.50 -10.34
CA ASP A 53 4.61 18.61 -8.89
C ASP A 53 3.26 18.06 -8.42
N ARG A 54 3.28 17.27 -7.34
CA ARG A 54 2.07 16.71 -6.76
C ARG A 54 2.29 16.42 -5.29
N PRO A 55 1.20 16.22 -4.51
CA PRO A 55 1.32 15.82 -3.11
C PRO A 55 2.06 14.49 -2.96
N LYS A 56 2.58 14.24 -1.77
CA LYS A 56 3.30 13.00 -1.46
C LYS A 56 2.41 11.79 -1.72
N TYR A 57 2.98 10.79 -2.36
CA TYR A 57 2.30 9.55 -2.69
C TYR A 57 3.32 8.42 -2.70
N LEU A 58 3.11 7.43 -1.85
CA LEU A 58 4.04 6.31 -1.68
C LEU A 58 3.29 5.00 -1.86
N ILE A 59 3.84 4.10 -2.67
CA ILE A 59 3.33 2.75 -2.81
C ILE A 59 4.29 1.82 -2.08
N LEU A 60 3.77 1.11 -1.08
CA LEU A 60 4.53 0.13 -0.31
C LEU A 60 4.10 -1.27 -0.75
N GLY A 61 5.05 -2.08 -1.18
CA GLY A 61 4.79 -3.48 -1.49
C GLY A 61 5.13 -4.35 -0.30
N ALA A 62 4.12 -4.94 0.33
CA ALA A 62 4.28 -5.75 1.53
C ALA A 62 4.11 -7.22 1.21
N CYS A 63 4.89 -8.07 1.89
CA CYS A 63 4.82 -9.51 1.68
C CYS A 63 4.95 -10.25 3.01
N ASN A 64 4.11 -11.26 3.18
CA ASN A 64 4.29 -12.27 4.22
C ASN A 64 4.86 -13.51 3.52
N PRO A 65 6.12 -13.88 3.77
CA PRO A 65 6.76 -14.97 3.02
C PRO A 65 6.04 -16.30 3.11
N ASN A 66 5.49 -16.63 4.25
CA ASN A 66 4.77 -17.89 4.42
C ASN A 66 3.50 -17.93 3.59
N LEU A 67 2.74 -16.83 3.59
CA LEU A 67 1.53 -16.74 2.78
C LEU A 67 1.87 -16.71 1.28
N ALA A 68 2.91 -15.98 0.91
CA ALA A 68 3.35 -15.91 -0.48
C ALA A 68 3.75 -17.29 -1.00
N LYS A 69 4.51 -18.05 -0.22
CA LYS A 69 4.89 -19.41 -0.60
C LYS A 69 3.66 -20.30 -0.81
N THR A 70 2.71 -20.26 0.12
CA THR A 70 1.49 -21.06 0.04
C THR A 70 0.69 -20.73 -1.23
N VAL A 71 0.53 -19.44 -1.50
CA VAL A 71 -0.23 -18.98 -2.66
C VAL A 71 0.47 -19.37 -3.97
N LEU A 72 1.79 -19.18 -4.05
CA LEU A 72 2.56 -19.51 -5.25
C LEU A 72 2.63 -21.01 -5.49
N ASP A 73 2.67 -21.82 -4.43
CA ASP A 73 2.64 -23.27 -4.57
C ASP A 73 1.29 -23.76 -5.13
N ALA A 74 0.21 -23.04 -4.78
CA ALA A 74 -1.12 -23.37 -5.27
C ALA A 74 -1.37 -22.86 -6.70
N ASP A 75 -0.82 -21.69 -7.03
CA ASP A 75 -1.02 -21.04 -8.32
C ASP A 75 0.20 -20.22 -8.70
N ARG A 76 0.99 -20.73 -9.64
CA ARG A 76 2.22 -20.06 -10.06
C ARG A 76 2.02 -18.68 -10.68
N TRP A 77 0.81 -18.37 -11.10
CA TRP A 77 0.48 -17.07 -11.71
C TRP A 77 0.11 -16.01 -10.66
N ALA A 78 0.01 -16.42 -9.39
CA ALA A 78 -0.35 -15.50 -8.31
C ALA A 78 0.66 -14.37 -8.12
N GLY A 79 1.89 -14.54 -8.64
CA GLY A 79 2.87 -13.46 -8.65
C GLY A 79 2.38 -12.17 -9.31
N LEU A 80 1.41 -12.27 -10.20
CA LEU A 80 0.79 -11.09 -10.82
C LEU A 80 0.02 -10.24 -9.81
N LEU A 81 -0.36 -10.82 -8.68
CA LEU A 81 -1.11 -10.16 -7.61
C LEU A 81 -0.23 -9.82 -6.41
N LEU A 82 1.06 -10.10 -6.51
CA LEU A 82 2.03 -9.85 -5.44
C LEU A 82 3.02 -8.77 -5.88
N PRO A 83 3.60 -8.02 -4.93
CA PRO A 83 3.28 -7.99 -3.50
C PRO A 83 1.95 -7.31 -3.21
N CYS A 84 1.48 -7.37 -1.96
CA CYS A 84 0.29 -6.61 -1.56
C CYS A 84 0.66 -5.14 -1.46
N ASN A 85 0.02 -4.31 -2.25
CA ASN A 85 0.32 -2.88 -2.28
C ASN A 85 -0.52 -2.10 -1.28
N ILE A 86 0.15 -1.19 -0.59
CA ILE A 86 -0.49 -0.22 0.30
C ILE A 86 -0.09 1.16 -0.20
N VAL A 87 -1.06 2.04 -0.35
CA VAL A 87 -0.84 3.43 -0.76
C VAL A 87 -0.91 4.31 0.48
N VAL A 88 0.08 5.19 0.62
CA VAL A 88 0.04 6.28 1.60
C VAL A 88 0.15 7.57 0.82
N GLN A 89 -0.84 8.45 0.97
CA GLN A 89 -0.86 9.70 0.22
C GLN A 89 -1.26 10.87 1.09
N GLU A 90 -0.69 12.02 0.75
CA GLU A 90 -1.00 13.29 1.39
C GLU A 90 -2.25 13.87 0.72
N ILE A 91 -3.22 14.26 1.53
CA ILE A 91 -4.45 14.91 1.06
C ILE A 91 -4.63 16.21 1.85
N ASP A 92 -5.55 17.04 1.40
CA ASP A 92 -5.90 18.24 2.14
C ASP A 92 -6.42 17.86 3.52
N GLY A 93 -5.74 18.37 4.56
CA GLY A 93 -6.15 18.13 5.93
C GLY A 93 -5.65 16.84 6.56
N GLY A 94 -4.74 16.09 5.91
CA GLY A 94 -4.21 14.90 6.54
C GLY A 94 -3.53 13.92 5.60
N THR A 95 -3.55 12.68 6.01
CA THR A 95 -2.95 11.56 5.29
C THR A 95 -4.01 10.49 5.06
N GLN A 96 -3.91 9.82 3.95
CA GLN A 96 -4.86 8.78 3.58
C GLN A 96 -4.09 7.50 3.25
N ILE A 97 -4.57 6.38 3.75
CA ILE A 97 -4.02 5.07 3.39
C ILE A 97 -5.06 4.30 2.61
N ALA A 98 -4.59 3.43 1.73
CA ALA A 98 -5.48 2.53 0.99
C ALA A 98 -4.77 1.21 0.73
N PHE A 99 -5.52 0.15 0.67
CA PHE A 99 -5.02 -1.18 0.35
C PHE A 99 -6.07 -1.95 -0.42
N MET A 100 -5.62 -2.94 -1.18
CA MET A 100 -6.52 -3.72 -2.02
C MET A 100 -7.45 -4.55 -1.17
N ASP A 101 -8.73 -4.56 -1.55
CA ASP A 101 -9.73 -5.42 -0.91
C ASP A 101 -9.44 -6.87 -1.30
N PRO A 102 -9.16 -7.76 -0.33
CA PRO A 102 -8.89 -9.16 -0.62
C PRO A 102 -10.03 -9.86 -1.38
N GLU A 103 -11.26 -9.41 -1.20
CA GLU A 103 -12.41 -9.99 -1.89
C GLU A 103 -12.37 -9.76 -3.40
N VAL A 104 -11.68 -8.73 -3.86
CA VAL A 104 -11.53 -8.47 -5.30
C VAL A 104 -10.80 -9.61 -6.00
N ILE A 105 -9.86 -10.25 -5.31
CA ILE A 105 -9.06 -11.34 -5.85
C ILE A 105 -9.90 -12.62 -6.01
N GLN A 106 -10.97 -12.75 -5.25
CA GLN A 106 -11.82 -13.93 -5.24
C GLN A 106 -12.95 -13.90 -6.28
N ARG A 107 -13.08 -12.80 -6.99
CA ARG A 107 -14.16 -12.61 -7.97
C ARG A 107 -13.80 -13.15 -9.34
#